data_7d8a2d1dbc026d3eca40a589ebe1e3d6
#
_entry.id   7d8a2d1dbc026d3eca40a589ebe1e3d6
#
_cell.length_a   1.000
_cell.length_b   1.000
_cell.length_c   1.000
_cell.angle_alpha   90.00
_cell.angle_beta   90.00
_cell.angle_gamma   90.00
#
_symmetry.space_group_name_H-M   'P 1'
#
loop_
_entity.id
_entity.type
_entity.pdbx_description
1 polymer ?
#
loop_
_entity_poly.entity_id
_entity_poly.type
_entity_poly.pdbx_seq_one_letter_code
_entity_poly.pdbx_strand_id
1 'polypeptide(L)'
;MTKKEAIEKLVSLARSELGYREGSNNYNKYADDPKITKLYGWTPQNQPWCCTFVNWCFLNSFGYDVGSKLTYGGTAACANSAQLFRNHDALVRSPQVGDQAFFYSSGGINHTGIVVSLDGSTFVTVEGNYSDKVSKVTHKVSGADIAGFGRPQWAILDKELSSTLSSTVSYTVADRENHKWTPQTLTMSNAYKDDCVVLQALLNAHHFPCGSADGFFGPKTQVAVNNAQKYYGLEVDGICGPKTWSKLLERSD
;
A
#
# COMPACT_ATOMS: atom_id res chain seq x y z
N MET A 1 -7.35 2.28 16.62
CA MET A 1 -7.32 0.80 16.42
C MET A 1 -5.86 0.37 16.44
N THR A 2 -5.49 -0.52 17.32
CA THR A 2 -4.12 -1.05 17.39
C THR A 2 -3.84 -1.99 16.23
N LYS A 3 -2.56 -2.24 15.92
CA LYS A 3 -2.14 -3.24 14.92
C LYS A 3 -2.76 -4.62 15.19
N LYS A 4 -2.83 -5.04 16.47
CA LYS A 4 -3.41 -6.33 16.86
C LYS A 4 -4.89 -6.40 16.51
N GLU A 5 -5.68 -5.40 16.92
CA GLU A 5 -7.12 -5.30 16.58
C GLU A 5 -7.36 -5.29 15.08
N ALA A 6 -6.49 -4.62 14.32
CA ALA A 6 -6.57 -4.56 12.85
C ALA A 6 -6.34 -5.94 12.22
N ILE A 7 -5.32 -6.66 12.65
CA ILE A 7 -5.05 -8.02 12.18
C ILE A 7 -6.23 -8.95 12.51
N GLU A 8 -6.74 -8.90 13.74
CA GLU A 8 -7.90 -9.69 14.16
C GLU A 8 -9.14 -9.40 13.29
N LYS A 9 -9.39 -8.12 12.98
CA LYS A 9 -10.49 -7.69 12.10
C LYS A 9 -10.34 -8.24 10.69
N LEU A 10 -9.16 -8.11 10.09
CA LEU A 10 -8.86 -8.64 8.76
C LEU A 10 -9.05 -10.15 8.70
N VAL A 11 -8.47 -10.87 9.66
CA VAL A 11 -8.54 -12.34 9.76
C VAL A 11 -9.97 -12.81 9.98
N SER A 12 -10.73 -12.12 10.82
CA SER A 12 -12.15 -12.43 11.08
C SER A 12 -12.98 -12.28 9.80
N LEU A 13 -12.80 -11.19 9.05
CA LEU A 13 -13.49 -10.98 7.79
C LEU A 13 -13.10 -12.04 6.75
N ALA A 14 -11.81 -12.33 6.57
CA ALA A 14 -11.37 -13.35 5.62
C ALA A 14 -11.95 -14.73 5.97
N ARG A 15 -11.99 -15.10 7.24
CA ARG A 15 -12.58 -16.37 7.71
C ARG A 15 -14.09 -16.45 7.54
N SER A 16 -14.81 -15.33 7.66
CA SER A 16 -16.26 -15.31 7.47
C SER A 16 -16.69 -15.61 6.03
N GLU A 17 -15.76 -15.47 5.08
CA GLU A 17 -15.98 -15.75 3.66
C GLU A 17 -15.73 -17.21 3.27
N LEU A 18 -15.25 -18.05 4.19
CA LEU A 18 -14.95 -19.46 3.90
C LEU A 18 -16.17 -20.20 3.35
N GLY A 19 -15.95 -20.93 2.26
CA GLY A 19 -16.99 -21.69 1.57
C GLY A 19 -17.76 -20.91 0.51
N TYR A 20 -17.57 -19.58 0.38
CA TYR A 20 -18.11 -18.86 -0.76
C TYR A 20 -17.61 -19.50 -2.06
N ARG A 21 -18.53 -19.73 -3.01
CA ARG A 21 -18.24 -20.25 -4.35
C ARG A 21 -18.57 -19.21 -5.39
N GLU A 22 -17.75 -19.15 -6.42
CA GLU A 22 -18.02 -18.31 -7.58
C GLU A 22 -19.20 -18.86 -8.41
N GLY A 23 -19.77 -17.99 -9.23
CA GLY A 23 -20.67 -18.37 -10.30
C GLY A 23 -19.95 -18.84 -11.55
N SER A 24 -20.65 -18.95 -12.65
CA SER A 24 -20.08 -19.36 -13.93
C SER A 24 -18.99 -18.40 -14.38
N ASN A 25 -17.89 -18.95 -14.95
CA ASN A 25 -16.82 -18.15 -15.56
C ASN A 25 -16.18 -17.12 -14.62
N ASN A 26 -15.80 -17.54 -13.43
CA ASN A 26 -15.18 -16.68 -12.40
C ASN A 26 -16.07 -15.49 -11.95
N TYR A 27 -17.38 -15.53 -12.14
CA TYR A 27 -18.28 -14.50 -11.64
C TYR A 27 -18.30 -14.51 -10.11
N ASN A 28 -17.93 -13.42 -9.46
CA ASN A 28 -17.81 -13.38 -8.02
C ASN A 28 -18.23 -12.03 -7.41
N LYS A 29 -18.75 -12.07 -6.16
CA LYS A 29 -19.25 -10.88 -5.45
C LYS A 29 -18.15 -9.85 -5.11
N TYR A 30 -16.90 -10.28 -5.01
CA TYR A 30 -15.78 -9.39 -4.62
C TYR A 30 -15.44 -8.42 -5.73
N ALA A 31 -15.52 -8.89 -6.99
CA ALA A 31 -15.28 -8.07 -8.17
C ALA A 31 -16.39 -7.02 -8.42
N ASP A 32 -17.59 -7.23 -7.88
CA ASP A 32 -18.70 -6.27 -7.97
C ASP A 32 -18.62 -5.15 -6.91
N ASP A 33 -17.74 -5.26 -5.93
CA ASP A 33 -17.61 -4.20 -4.91
C ASP A 33 -17.09 -2.89 -5.54
N PRO A 34 -17.81 -1.76 -5.37
CA PRO A 34 -17.40 -0.47 -5.92
C PRO A 34 -16.00 -0.01 -5.47
N LYS A 35 -15.52 -0.46 -4.30
CA LYS A 35 -14.18 -0.17 -3.82
C LYS A 35 -13.12 -0.89 -4.68
N ILE A 36 -13.41 -2.09 -5.15
CA ILE A 36 -12.53 -2.86 -6.05
C ILE A 36 -12.50 -2.20 -7.42
N THR A 37 -13.66 -1.83 -7.98
CA THR A 37 -13.73 -1.08 -9.25
C THR A 37 -12.96 0.25 -9.15
N LYS A 38 -13.10 0.96 -8.02
CA LYS A 38 -12.35 2.20 -7.77
C LYS A 38 -10.84 1.95 -7.66
N LEU A 39 -10.42 0.84 -7.01
CA LEU A 39 -9.01 0.49 -6.83
C LEU A 39 -8.32 0.19 -8.16
N TYR A 40 -8.97 -0.58 -9.02
CA TYR A 40 -8.38 -1.04 -10.28
C TYR A 40 -8.66 -0.12 -11.48
N GLY A 41 -9.68 0.75 -11.38
CA GLY A 41 -10.18 1.56 -12.49
C GLY A 41 -11.07 0.78 -13.48
N TRP A 42 -11.40 -0.48 -13.17
CA TRP A 42 -12.28 -1.36 -13.95
C TRP A 42 -12.86 -2.46 -13.05
N THR A 43 -13.95 -3.10 -13.48
CA THR A 43 -14.60 -4.21 -12.76
C THR A 43 -13.98 -5.54 -13.17
N PRO A 44 -13.23 -6.24 -12.27
CA PRO A 44 -12.46 -7.45 -12.60
C PRO A 44 -13.32 -8.73 -12.59
N GLN A 45 -14.51 -8.70 -13.20
CA GLN A 45 -15.33 -9.89 -13.37
C GLN A 45 -14.76 -10.82 -14.45
N ASN A 46 -15.09 -12.09 -14.34
CA ASN A 46 -14.68 -13.15 -15.28
C ASN A 46 -13.14 -13.30 -15.37
N GLN A 47 -12.45 -12.99 -14.30
CA GLN A 47 -10.99 -13.10 -14.17
C GLN A 47 -10.65 -13.94 -12.92
N PRO A 48 -9.44 -14.53 -12.82
CA PRO A 48 -8.94 -15.10 -11.57
C PRO A 48 -9.00 -14.05 -10.44
N TRP A 49 -9.66 -14.40 -9.33
CA TRP A 49 -10.03 -13.42 -8.31
C TRP A 49 -9.32 -13.59 -6.95
N CYS A 50 -8.22 -14.33 -6.89
CA CYS A 50 -7.45 -14.49 -5.65
C CYS A 50 -6.92 -13.14 -5.10
N CYS A 51 -6.32 -12.29 -5.94
CA CYS A 51 -5.91 -10.94 -5.55
C CYS A 51 -7.08 -10.03 -5.26
N THR A 52 -8.17 -10.15 -6.02
CA THR A 52 -9.39 -9.37 -5.80
C THR A 52 -9.99 -9.67 -4.43
N PHE A 53 -10.03 -10.93 -4.02
CA PHE A 53 -10.47 -11.34 -2.68
C PHE A 53 -9.61 -10.72 -1.58
N VAL A 54 -8.27 -10.79 -1.70
CA VAL A 54 -7.37 -10.21 -0.71
C VAL A 54 -7.58 -8.70 -0.60
N ASN A 55 -7.58 -7.98 -1.72
CA ASN A 55 -7.82 -6.53 -1.72
C ASN A 55 -9.20 -6.19 -1.17
N TRP A 56 -10.23 -6.96 -1.51
CA TRP A 56 -11.57 -6.81 -0.95
C TRP A 56 -11.58 -6.92 0.57
N CYS A 57 -10.87 -7.90 1.14
CA CYS A 57 -10.74 -8.05 2.59
C CYS A 57 -10.11 -6.80 3.24
N PHE A 58 -9.03 -6.26 2.66
CA PHE A 58 -8.41 -5.04 3.17
C PHE A 58 -9.33 -3.81 3.06
N LEU A 59 -9.96 -3.62 1.91
CA LEU A 59 -10.85 -2.47 1.68
C LEU A 59 -12.10 -2.52 2.56
N ASN A 60 -12.64 -3.71 2.82
CA ASN A 60 -13.84 -3.86 3.66
C ASN A 60 -13.52 -3.91 5.15
N SER A 61 -12.31 -4.29 5.54
CA SER A 61 -11.87 -4.16 6.93
C SER A 61 -11.57 -2.72 7.34
N PHE A 62 -10.99 -1.90 6.44
CA PHE A 62 -10.40 -0.62 6.84
C PHE A 62 -10.94 0.59 6.05
N GLY A 63 -11.89 0.39 5.15
CA GLY A 63 -12.32 1.42 4.20
C GLY A 63 -11.32 1.58 3.05
N TYR A 64 -11.72 2.31 2.00
CA TYR A 64 -10.93 2.44 0.77
C TYR A 64 -9.55 3.08 1.03
N ASP A 65 -9.54 4.23 1.73
CA ASP A 65 -8.33 5.03 1.88
C ASP A 65 -7.24 4.34 2.72
N VAL A 66 -7.64 3.66 3.80
CA VAL A 66 -6.71 2.92 4.66
C VAL A 66 -6.37 1.57 4.05
N GLY A 67 -7.38 0.83 3.59
CA GLY A 67 -7.20 -0.52 3.05
C GLY A 67 -6.28 -0.55 1.83
N SER A 68 -6.41 0.42 0.91
CA SER A 68 -5.53 0.54 -0.25
C SER A 68 -4.09 0.88 0.14
N LYS A 69 -3.89 1.75 1.14
CA LYS A 69 -2.55 2.08 1.63
C LYS A 69 -1.87 0.91 2.32
N LEU A 70 -2.61 0.09 3.07
CA LEU A 70 -2.06 -1.10 3.72
C LEU A 70 -1.42 -2.07 2.73
N THR A 71 -1.94 -2.16 1.51
CA THR A 71 -1.44 -3.04 0.43
C THR A 71 -0.63 -2.30 -0.64
N TYR A 72 -0.20 -1.06 -0.36
CA TYR A 72 0.54 -0.22 -1.30
C TYR A 72 -0.18 0.01 -2.64
N GLY A 73 -1.51 0.08 -2.62
CA GLY A 73 -2.35 0.34 -3.78
C GLY A 73 -3.11 -0.87 -4.31
N GLY A 74 -2.58 -2.07 -4.15
CA GLY A 74 -3.23 -3.31 -4.61
C GLY A 74 -3.42 -3.40 -6.13
N THR A 75 -3.44 -4.59 -6.67
CA THR A 75 -3.70 -4.87 -8.09
C THR A 75 -4.46 -6.19 -8.27
N ALA A 76 -5.05 -6.43 -9.44
CA ALA A 76 -5.71 -7.69 -9.76
C ALA A 76 -4.71 -8.84 -10.02
N ALA A 77 -3.47 -8.52 -10.43
CA ALA A 77 -2.45 -9.50 -10.78
C ALA A 77 -1.50 -9.79 -9.60
N CYS A 78 -1.33 -11.06 -9.23
CA CYS A 78 -0.52 -11.46 -8.07
C CYS A 78 0.96 -11.06 -8.20
N ALA A 79 1.55 -11.18 -9.39
CA ALA A 79 2.92 -10.76 -9.62
C ALA A 79 3.12 -9.25 -9.40
N ASN A 80 2.17 -8.43 -9.88
CA ASN A 80 2.19 -6.98 -9.69
C ASN A 80 1.97 -6.63 -8.21
N SER A 81 1.05 -7.31 -7.53
CA SER A 81 0.83 -7.13 -6.10
C SER A 81 2.09 -7.45 -5.29
N ALA A 82 2.77 -8.58 -5.57
CA ALA A 82 4.05 -8.90 -4.94
C ALA A 82 5.14 -7.85 -5.24
N GLN A 83 5.13 -7.27 -6.45
CA GLN A 83 6.05 -6.21 -6.83
C GLN A 83 5.80 -4.90 -6.06
N LEU A 84 4.54 -4.56 -5.75
CA LEU A 84 4.23 -3.42 -4.87
C LEU A 84 4.89 -3.57 -3.50
N PHE A 85 4.76 -4.73 -2.87
CA PHE A 85 5.44 -5.01 -1.59
C PHE A 85 6.97 -4.99 -1.72
N ARG A 86 7.52 -5.52 -2.81
CA ARG A 86 8.98 -5.49 -3.06
C ARG A 86 9.50 -4.08 -3.20
N ASN A 87 8.79 -3.21 -3.90
CA ASN A 87 9.17 -1.81 -4.09
C ASN A 87 9.21 -1.00 -2.79
N HIS A 88 8.62 -1.53 -1.71
CA HIS A 88 8.56 -0.90 -0.39
C HIS A 88 9.32 -1.71 0.68
N ASP A 89 10.23 -2.62 0.27
CA ASP A 89 10.97 -3.52 1.17
C ASP A 89 10.08 -4.34 2.13
N ALA A 90 8.82 -4.53 1.72
CA ALA A 90 7.78 -5.19 2.50
C ALA A 90 7.48 -6.63 2.02
N LEU A 91 8.17 -7.14 0.99
CA LEU A 91 8.13 -8.54 0.59
C LEU A 91 9.19 -9.33 1.36
N VAL A 92 8.76 -10.07 2.38
CA VAL A 92 9.63 -10.74 3.35
C VAL A 92 9.61 -12.27 3.19
N ARG A 93 10.55 -12.96 3.84
CA ARG A 93 10.66 -14.43 3.81
C ARG A 93 9.94 -15.14 4.95
N SER A 94 9.73 -14.46 6.09
CA SER A 94 9.08 -15.04 7.27
C SER A 94 7.66 -14.55 7.41
N PRO A 95 6.65 -15.44 7.48
CA PRO A 95 5.24 -15.06 7.58
C PRO A 95 4.91 -14.45 8.95
N GLN A 96 3.94 -13.56 8.95
CA GLN A 96 3.19 -13.12 10.12
C GLN A 96 1.69 -13.19 9.82
N VAL A 97 0.87 -13.35 10.87
CA VAL A 97 -0.59 -13.26 10.70
C VAL A 97 -0.96 -11.88 10.19
N GLY A 98 -1.81 -11.85 9.17
CA GLY A 98 -2.21 -10.62 8.46
C GLY A 98 -1.34 -10.30 7.24
N ASP A 99 -0.26 -11.03 6.96
CA ASP A 99 0.50 -10.89 5.72
C ASP A 99 -0.29 -11.43 4.52
N GLN A 100 -0.03 -10.89 3.34
CA GLN A 100 -0.45 -11.44 2.06
C GLN A 100 0.59 -12.47 1.59
N ALA A 101 0.26 -13.75 1.61
CA ALA A 101 1.14 -14.80 1.08
C ALA A 101 1.05 -14.85 -0.45
N PHE A 102 2.20 -15.01 -1.12
CA PHE A 102 2.29 -15.15 -2.57
C PHE A 102 2.90 -16.50 -2.94
N PHE A 103 2.32 -17.13 -3.96
CA PHE A 103 2.68 -18.48 -4.37
C PHE A 103 3.09 -18.53 -5.84
N TYR A 104 4.13 -19.32 -6.13
CA TYR A 104 4.50 -19.71 -7.48
C TYR A 104 3.57 -20.80 -8.02
N SER A 105 3.12 -20.63 -9.24
CA SER A 105 2.41 -21.64 -10.00
C SER A 105 2.57 -21.32 -11.51
N SER A 106 2.65 -22.35 -12.36
CA SER A 106 2.65 -22.20 -13.82
C SER A 106 3.58 -21.10 -14.37
N GLY A 107 4.80 -21.02 -13.85
CA GLY A 107 5.84 -20.13 -14.39
C GLY A 107 5.91 -18.72 -13.79
N GLY A 108 5.15 -18.41 -12.74
CA GLY A 108 5.20 -17.10 -12.08
C GLY A 108 4.47 -17.03 -10.77
N ILE A 109 4.42 -15.84 -10.16
CA ILE A 109 3.59 -15.56 -8.99
C ILE A 109 2.17 -15.30 -9.49
N ASN A 110 1.28 -16.27 -9.31
CA ASN A 110 -0.08 -16.20 -9.85
C ASN A 110 -1.17 -16.65 -8.86
N HIS A 111 -0.80 -16.86 -7.59
CA HIS A 111 -1.77 -17.11 -6.53
C HIS A 111 -1.41 -16.38 -5.24
N THR A 112 -2.42 -16.15 -4.38
CA THR A 112 -2.25 -15.40 -3.14
C THR A 112 -3.37 -15.68 -2.14
N GLY A 113 -3.07 -15.44 -0.85
CA GLY A 113 -4.03 -15.51 0.24
C GLY A 113 -3.60 -14.70 1.45
N ILE A 114 -4.45 -14.60 2.45
CA ILE A 114 -4.17 -13.92 3.72
C ILE A 114 -3.70 -14.94 4.75
N VAL A 115 -2.55 -14.74 5.38
CA VAL A 115 -2.07 -15.56 6.49
C VAL A 115 -2.95 -15.34 7.71
N VAL A 116 -3.61 -16.40 8.20
CA VAL A 116 -4.58 -16.33 9.30
C VAL A 116 -4.15 -17.03 10.57
N SER A 117 -3.14 -17.91 10.49
CA SER A 117 -2.47 -18.49 11.66
C SER A 117 -1.11 -19.05 11.30
N LEU A 118 -0.28 -19.24 12.34
CA LEU A 118 1.06 -19.83 12.28
C LEU A 118 1.14 -20.94 13.32
N ASP A 119 1.81 -22.04 12.96
CA ASP A 119 2.12 -23.15 13.86
C ASP A 119 3.50 -23.72 13.52
N GLY A 120 4.53 -23.21 14.20
CA GLY A 120 5.91 -23.64 13.99
C GLY A 120 6.37 -23.53 12.55
N SER A 121 6.50 -24.67 11.86
CA SER A 121 6.97 -24.75 10.47
C SER A 121 5.86 -24.61 9.42
N THR A 122 4.61 -24.44 9.85
CA THR A 122 3.44 -24.30 8.98
C THR A 122 2.72 -22.97 9.18
N PHE A 123 2.00 -22.54 8.17
CA PHE A 123 1.07 -21.43 8.24
C PHE A 123 -0.22 -21.78 7.51
N VAL A 124 -1.30 -21.10 7.89
CA VAL A 124 -2.61 -21.26 7.29
C VAL A 124 -3.01 -19.96 6.61
N THR A 125 -3.51 -20.08 5.39
CA THR A 125 -4.11 -18.98 4.64
C THR A 125 -5.61 -19.14 4.48
N VAL A 126 -6.27 -18.01 4.21
CA VAL A 126 -7.59 -17.97 3.56
C VAL A 126 -7.37 -17.40 2.17
N GLU A 127 -7.78 -18.15 1.16
CA GLU A 127 -7.49 -17.90 -0.25
C GLU A 127 -8.78 -17.82 -1.06
N GLY A 128 -8.91 -16.77 -1.87
CA GLY A 128 -9.95 -16.69 -2.89
C GLY A 128 -9.55 -17.44 -4.14
N ASN A 129 -10.52 -17.95 -4.87
CA ASN A 129 -10.32 -18.69 -6.12
C ASN A 129 -9.42 -19.94 -5.99
N TYR A 130 -9.42 -20.56 -4.83
CA TYR A 130 -8.78 -21.86 -4.62
C TYR A 130 -9.82 -22.96 -4.90
N SER A 131 -9.72 -23.58 -6.08
CA SER A 131 -10.75 -24.50 -6.58
C SER A 131 -12.16 -23.85 -6.61
N ASP A 132 -12.24 -22.67 -7.22
CA ASP A 132 -13.47 -21.88 -7.47
C ASP A 132 -14.22 -21.46 -6.20
N LYS A 133 -13.51 -21.34 -5.09
CA LYS A 133 -14.10 -20.96 -3.79
C LYS A 133 -13.11 -20.24 -2.88
N VAL A 134 -13.61 -19.67 -1.78
CA VAL A 134 -12.79 -19.24 -0.65
C VAL A 134 -12.46 -20.45 0.21
N SER A 135 -11.19 -20.75 0.35
CA SER A 135 -10.68 -21.95 1.02
C SER A 135 -9.68 -21.61 2.12
N LYS A 136 -9.66 -22.47 3.14
CA LYS A 136 -8.59 -22.52 4.15
C LYS A 136 -7.55 -23.52 3.68
N VAL A 137 -6.29 -23.09 3.57
CA VAL A 137 -5.19 -23.93 3.07
C VAL A 137 -4.03 -23.90 4.09
N THR A 138 -3.38 -25.03 4.29
CA THR A 138 -2.19 -25.15 5.15
C THR A 138 -0.95 -25.35 4.29
N HIS A 139 0.08 -24.55 4.55
CA HIS A 139 1.34 -24.55 3.83
C HIS A 139 2.52 -24.79 4.77
N LYS A 140 3.62 -25.29 4.24
CA LYS A 140 4.91 -25.31 4.94
C LYS A 140 5.64 -23.99 4.69
N VAL A 141 6.25 -23.39 5.72
CA VAL A 141 7.04 -22.15 5.55
C VAL A 141 8.20 -22.35 4.59
N SER A 142 8.78 -23.55 4.53
CA SER A 142 9.84 -23.95 3.61
C SER A 142 9.34 -24.48 2.26
N GLY A 143 8.06 -24.29 1.93
CA GLY A 143 7.48 -24.76 0.67
C GLY A 143 8.18 -24.13 -0.53
N ALA A 144 8.52 -24.94 -1.55
CA ALA A 144 9.19 -24.46 -2.76
C ALA A 144 8.29 -23.55 -3.61
N ASP A 145 7.00 -23.61 -3.39
CA ASP A 145 5.96 -22.78 -4.02
C ASP A 145 5.81 -21.39 -3.37
N ILE A 146 6.48 -21.12 -2.24
CA ILE A 146 6.38 -19.83 -1.55
C ILE A 146 7.24 -18.77 -2.23
N ALA A 147 6.61 -17.76 -2.81
CA ALA A 147 7.30 -16.63 -3.42
C ALA A 147 7.71 -15.56 -2.39
N GLY A 148 6.96 -15.44 -1.31
CA GLY A 148 7.21 -14.50 -0.22
C GLY A 148 5.92 -14.06 0.47
N PHE A 149 6.07 -13.16 1.44
CA PHE A 149 4.98 -12.62 2.24
C PHE A 149 4.99 -11.10 2.17
N GLY A 150 3.96 -10.51 1.61
CA GLY A 150 3.75 -9.07 1.58
C GLY A 150 3.25 -8.60 2.93
N ARG A 151 4.08 -7.86 3.65
CA ARG A 151 3.73 -7.30 4.96
C ARG A 151 3.00 -5.98 4.81
N PRO A 152 1.72 -5.91 5.21
CA PRO A 152 0.97 -4.67 5.11
C PRO A 152 1.59 -3.54 5.93
N GLN A 153 1.37 -2.31 5.51
CA GLN A 153 1.89 -1.11 6.16
C GLN A 153 1.13 -0.79 7.45
N TRP A 154 1.18 -1.69 8.44
CA TRP A 154 0.42 -1.56 9.70
C TRP A 154 0.72 -0.29 10.47
N ALA A 155 1.89 0.30 10.30
CA ALA A 155 2.28 1.55 10.97
C ALA A 155 1.33 2.73 10.70
N ILE A 156 0.57 2.70 9.60
CA ILE A 156 -0.43 3.75 9.32
C ILE A 156 -1.61 3.75 10.29
N LEU A 157 -1.77 2.66 11.06
CA LEU A 157 -2.85 2.52 12.04
C LEU A 157 -2.45 3.01 13.43
N ASP A 158 -1.17 3.24 13.68
CA ASP A 158 -0.69 3.70 14.98
C ASP A 158 -1.11 5.16 15.19
N LYS A 159 -1.94 5.39 16.21
CA LYS A 159 -2.42 6.73 16.56
C LYS A 159 -1.27 7.68 16.91
N GLU A 160 -0.17 7.15 17.42
CA GLU A 160 1.02 7.96 17.72
C GLU A 160 1.71 8.42 16.44
N LEU A 161 1.77 7.59 15.40
CA LEU A 161 2.28 8.00 14.09
C LEU A 161 1.32 9.01 13.42
N SER A 162 0.01 8.84 13.58
CA SER A 162 -0.98 9.83 13.11
C SER A 162 -0.86 11.17 13.84
N SER A 163 -0.58 11.15 15.15
CA SER A 163 -0.35 12.38 15.93
C SER A 163 1.02 13.00 15.62
N THR A 164 2.04 12.19 15.38
CA THR A 164 3.35 12.67 14.93
C THR A 164 3.28 13.25 13.51
N LEU A 165 2.53 12.61 12.59
CA LEU A 165 2.26 13.16 11.25
C LEU A 165 1.45 14.46 11.33
N SER A 166 0.46 14.55 12.23
CA SER A 166 -0.32 15.77 12.45
C SER A 166 0.49 16.86 13.16
N SER A 167 1.42 16.50 14.03
CA SER A 167 2.32 17.45 14.72
C SER A 167 3.53 17.84 13.85
N THR A 168 3.95 16.99 12.91
CA THR A 168 5.04 17.29 11.97
C THR A 168 4.60 18.32 10.91
N VAL A 169 3.30 18.39 10.62
CA VAL A 169 2.72 19.44 9.76
C VAL A 169 2.67 20.81 10.47
N SER A 170 2.86 20.85 11.80
CA SER A 170 3.08 22.09 12.58
C SER A 170 4.55 22.50 12.64
N TYR A 171 5.32 22.28 11.58
CA TYR A 171 6.68 22.79 11.47
C TYR A 171 6.61 24.33 11.40
N THR A 172 6.74 24.97 12.54
CA THR A 172 6.79 26.43 12.63
C THR A 172 8.16 26.94 12.20
N VAL A 173 8.22 28.19 11.76
CA VAL A 173 9.47 28.88 11.40
C VAL A 173 10.50 28.84 12.53
N ALA A 174 10.05 28.67 13.80
CA ALA A 174 10.93 28.53 14.98
C ALA A 174 11.75 27.22 14.98
N ASP A 175 11.25 26.15 14.35
CA ASP A 175 11.98 24.88 14.27
C ASP A 175 13.11 24.92 13.23
N ARG A 176 13.10 25.89 12.32
CA ARG A 176 14.18 26.14 11.36
C ARG A 176 15.49 26.57 12.02
N GLU A 177 15.42 27.32 13.14
CA GLU A 177 16.60 27.91 13.77
C GLU A 177 17.34 26.93 14.68
N ASN A 178 16.67 25.87 15.17
CA ASN A 178 17.21 24.93 16.14
C ASN A 178 17.59 23.54 15.61
N HIS A 179 17.13 23.13 14.42
CA HIS A 179 17.51 21.84 13.83
C HIS A 179 18.08 22.03 12.42
N LYS A 180 19.32 21.58 12.21
CA LYS A 180 19.98 21.47 10.89
C LYS A 180 19.31 20.36 10.05
N TRP A 181 17.99 20.48 9.76
CA TRP A 181 17.36 19.58 8.80
C TRP A 181 17.80 19.98 7.39
N THR A 182 18.44 19.08 6.70
CA THR A 182 18.84 19.21 5.29
C THR A 182 18.00 18.26 4.47
N PRO A 183 17.01 18.77 3.67
CA PRO A 183 16.16 17.90 2.89
C PRO A 183 16.97 17.13 1.85
N GLN A 184 16.66 15.85 1.72
CA GLN A 184 17.28 15.00 0.72
C GLN A 184 16.73 15.33 -0.68
N THR A 185 17.55 15.10 -1.71
CA THR A 185 17.04 15.13 -3.09
C THR A 185 16.11 13.97 -3.31
N LEU A 186 14.85 14.23 -3.68
CA LEU A 186 13.82 13.23 -3.87
C LEU A 186 13.49 13.03 -5.34
N THR A 187 13.40 11.76 -5.74
CA THR A 187 12.98 11.28 -7.05
C THR A 187 12.08 10.07 -6.89
N MET A 188 11.47 9.59 -7.96
CA MET A 188 10.70 8.33 -7.93
C MET A 188 11.54 7.10 -7.55
N SER A 189 12.86 7.17 -7.65
CA SER A 189 13.77 6.04 -7.39
C SER A 189 14.37 6.03 -5.98
N ASN A 190 14.38 7.18 -5.27
CA ASN A 190 15.02 7.33 -3.97
C ASN A 190 14.15 8.11 -2.97
N ALA A 191 12.84 7.95 -3.03
CA ALA A 191 11.92 8.62 -2.11
C ALA A 191 12.13 8.14 -0.66
N TYR A 192 12.55 9.07 0.19
CA TYR A 192 12.64 8.87 1.63
C TYR A 192 11.33 9.31 2.27
N LYS A 193 10.72 8.42 3.04
CA LYS A 193 9.36 8.53 3.52
C LYS A 193 9.07 9.85 4.23
N ASP A 194 9.93 10.26 5.16
CA ASP A 194 9.70 11.46 5.98
C ASP A 194 9.86 12.75 5.16
N ASP A 195 10.93 12.87 4.39
CA ASP A 195 11.14 14.02 3.51
C ASP A 195 10.07 14.09 2.40
N CYS A 196 9.60 12.95 1.92
CA CYS A 196 8.53 12.90 0.92
C CYS A 196 7.18 13.35 1.50
N VAL A 197 6.87 13.04 2.77
CA VAL A 197 5.68 13.58 3.46
C VAL A 197 5.74 15.10 3.53
N VAL A 198 6.91 15.65 3.91
CA VAL A 198 7.11 17.11 3.98
C VAL A 198 6.96 17.74 2.59
N LEU A 199 7.55 17.13 1.57
CA LEU A 199 7.42 17.59 0.19
C LEU A 199 5.96 17.64 -0.25
N GLN A 200 5.21 16.56 -0.04
CA GLN A 200 3.81 16.45 -0.44
C GLN A 200 2.92 17.46 0.31
N ALA A 201 3.18 17.68 1.59
CA ALA A 201 2.49 18.69 2.39
C ALA A 201 2.75 20.11 1.85
N LEU A 202 3.99 20.43 1.51
CA LEU A 202 4.38 21.72 0.93
C LEU A 202 3.76 21.92 -0.47
N LEU A 203 3.82 20.90 -1.33
CA LEU A 203 3.21 20.97 -2.67
C LEU A 203 1.71 21.27 -2.58
N ASN A 204 0.99 20.57 -1.69
CA ASN A 204 -0.44 20.82 -1.48
C ASN A 204 -0.71 22.22 -0.91
N ALA A 205 0.11 22.71 0.02
CA ALA A 205 0.02 24.06 0.59
C ALA A 205 0.27 25.16 -0.44
N HIS A 206 1.15 24.91 -1.40
CA HIS A 206 1.44 25.82 -2.53
C HIS A 206 0.52 25.60 -3.73
N HIS A 207 -0.63 24.92 -3.56
CA HIS A 207 -1.64 24.67 -4.58
C HIS A 207 -1.16 23.80 -5.76
N PHE A 208 -0.17 22.94 -5.54
CA PHE A 208 0.25 21.88 -6.46
C PHE A 208 -0.25 20.53 -5.96
N PRO A 209 -1.52 20.15 -6.24
CA PRO A 209 -2.12 18.96 -5.63
C PRO A 209 -1.41 17.68 -6.03
N CYS A 210 -0.90 16.94 -5.06
CA CYS A 210 -0.25 15.64 -5.25
C CYS A 210 -1.00 14.46 -4.59
N GLY A 211 -2.18 14.73 -4.01
CA GLY A 211 -2.93 13.77 -3.21
C GLY A 211 -2.54 13.84 -1.73
N SER A 212 -2.72 12.74 -1.01
CA SER A 212 -2.35 12.65 0.41
C SER A 212 -0.83 12.72 0.59
N ALA A 213 -0.37 13.32 1.68
CA ALA A 213 1.04 13.27 2.07
C ALA A 213 1.34 11.89 2.70
N ASP A 214 1.56 10.90 1.84
CA ASP A 214 1.70 9.48 2.19
C ASP A 214 3.16 9.00 2.28
N GLY A 215 4.10 9.88 1.96
CA GLY A 215 5.54 9.58 1.97
C GLY A 215 6.01 8.76 0.77
N PHE A 216 5.16 8.60 -0.26
CA PHE A 216 5.54 7.91 -1.48
C PHE A 216 5.64 8.89 -2.65
N PHE A 217 6.84 9.00 -3.23
CA PHE A 217 7.07 9.82 -4.42
C PHE A 217 6.59 9.09 -5.67
N GLY A 218 5.28 9.05 -5.85
CA GLY A 218 4.63 8.44 -7.01
C GLY A 218 4.41 9.40 -8.17
N PRO A 219 3.75 8.93 -9.26
CA PRO A 219 3.49 9.75 -10.45
C PRO A 219 2.75 11.06 -10.15
N LYS A 220 1.81 11.06 -9.19
CA LYS A 220 1.09 12.29 -8.79
C LYS A 220 2.03 13.30 -8.13
N THR A 221 2.92 12.84 -7.26
CA THR A 221 3.93 13.70 -6.61
C THR A 221 4.90 14.25 -7.66
N GLN A 222 5.33 13.44 -8.62
CA GLN A 222 6.20 13.90 -9.70
C GLN A 222 5.53 14.97 -10.56
N VAL A 223 4.26 14.78 -10.94
CA VAL A 223 3.48 15.80 -11.69
C VAL A 223 3.38 17.10 -10.89
N ALA A 224 3.14 17.02 -9.58
CA ALA A 224 3.07 18.19 -8.73
C ALA A 224 4.42 18.91 -8.61
N VAL A 225 5.53 18.17 -8.51
CA VAL A 225 6.90 18.73 -8.53
C VAL A 225 7.15 19.44 -9.88
N ASN A 226 6.83 18.81 -11.00
CA ASN A 226 6.97 19.42 -12.33
C ASN A 226 6.16 20.73 -12.45
N ASN A 227 4.95 20.75 -11.92
CA ASN A 227 4.10 21.94 -11.92
C ASN A 227 4.69 23.05 -11.04
N ALA A 228 5.20 22.72 -9.87
CA ALA A 228 5.89 23.66 -8.99
C ALA A 228 7.15 24.23 -9.65
N GLN A 229 7.98 23.37 -10.24
CA GLN A 229 9.19 23.79 -10.96
C GLN A 229 8.86 24.75 -12.10
N LYS A 230 7.85 24.44 -12.89
CA LYS A 230 7.37 25.30 -13.96
C LYS A 230 6.89 26.67 -13.43
N TYR A 231 6.10 26.66 -12.36
CA TYR A 231 5.57 27.87 -11.75
C TYR A 231 6.68 28.77 -11.20
N TYR A 232 7.71 28.18 -10.55
CA TYR A 232 8.83 28.91 -9.98
C TYR A 232 9.97 29.22 -10.97
N GLY A 233 9.78 28.90 -12.27
CA GLY A 233 10.80 29.16 -13.30
C GLY A 233 12.07 28.30 -13.14
N LEU A 234 11.94 27.11 -12.55
CA LEU A 234 13.04 26.16 -12.42
C LEU A 234 13.07 25.21 -13.64
N GLU A 235 14.19 24.48 -13.79
CA GLU A 235 14.25 23.35 -14.72
C GLU A 235 13.21 22.29 -14.31
N VAL A 236 12.41 21.81 -15.28
CA VAL A 236 11.33 20.84 -15.06
C VAL A 236 11.89 19.44 -15.26
N ASP A 237 12.58 18.93 -14.24
CA ASP A 237 13.23 17.60 -14.25
C ASP A 237 12.48 16.55 -13.40
N GLY A 238 11.46 16.96 -12.66
CA GLY A 238 10.69 16.09 -11.76
C GLY A 238 11.46 15.66 -10.51
N ILE A 239 12.57 16.31 -10.21
CA ILE A 239 13.44 16.03 -9.07
C ILE A 239 13.28 17.13 -8.03
N CYS A 240 12.91 16.77 -6.81
CA CYS A 240 12.89 17.73 -5.72
C CYS A 240 14.30 17.87 -5.10
N GLY A 241 15.16 18.60 -5.82
CA GLY A 241 16.50 18.97 -5.38
C GLY A 241 16.54 20.28 -4.59
N PRO A 242 17.75 20.76 -4.19
CA PRO A 242 17.90 21.94 -3.34
C PRO A 242 17.18 23.20 -3.83
N LYS A 243 17.16 23.44 -5.14
CA LYS A 243 16.47 24.60 -5.74
C LYS A 243 14.95 24.50 -5.58
N THR A 244 14.39 23.31 -5.82
CA THR A 244 12.96 23.05 -5.66
C THR A 244 12.53 23.14 -4.19
N TRP A 245 13.31 22.55 -3.29
CA TRP A 245 13.11 22.67 -1.86
C TRP A 245 13.13 24.13 -1.38
N SER A 246 14.12 24.92 -1.83
CA SER A 246 14.22 26.33 -1.46
C SER A 246 12.93 27.08 -1.80
N LYS A 247 12.39 26.87 -2.99
CA LYS A 247 11.15 27.53 -3.45
C LYS A 247 9.91 27.08 -2.68
N LEU A 248 9.80 25.81 -2.38
CA LEU A 248 8.67 25.29 -1.60
C LEU A 248 8.74 25.67 -0.11
N LEU A 249 9.93 25.98 0.39
CA LEU A 249 10.14 26.42 1.76
C LEU A 249 10.02 27.94 1.92
N GLU A 250 10.01 28.71 0.84
CA GLU A 250 9.72 30.15 0.88
C GLU A 250 8.24 30.35 1.28
N ARG A 251 7.97 31.32 2.18
CA ARG A 251 6.60 31.66 2.58
C ARG A 251 5.85 32.21 1.36
N SER A 252 4.66 31.66 1.10
CA SER A 252 3.68 32.36 0.27
C SER A 252 3.12 33.51 1.12
N ASP A 253 3.45 34.73 0.77
CA ASP A 253 2.80 35.93 1.33
C ASP A 253 1.35 36.04 0.84
#